data_16112e6db72be81caea9be80cb79f2bd
#
_entry.id   16112e6db72be81caea9be80cb79f2bd
#
_cell.length_a   1.000
_cell.length_b   1.000
_cell.length_c   1.000
_cell.angle_alpha   90.00
_cell.angle_beta   90.00
_cell.angle_gamma   90.00
#
_symmetry.space_group_name_H-M   'P 1'
#
loop_
_entity.id
_entity.type
_entity.pdbx_description
1 polymer ?
#
loop_
_entity_poly.entity_id
_entity_poly.type
_entity_poly.pdbx_seq_one_letter_code
_entity_poly.pdbx_strand_id
1 'polypeptide(L)'
;MPADTGKVGTTASPSDPPLIFSGSVDTYYKYDFSGHANTPTSFASDQNSVSIGMIDLGLKKKVGKAAFVGELAFGPRGQYQSIPNGDGSTANAGNSFHIQNLYVSYDVTDKLNFTAGYMATFIGYEVISPTGNFNYSTSYLFTNGPFQNAGFKATYAFSDKVSLMAGIFNDNWNTYTAQHDVSTFGAQLMIVPAKGWTAYLNVASGPTSGTIFDLTTAYQITDAFKLGLNGATFTPAHGGGGYDGVALYPQLAVSKAVTFGLRGEYFETKAIGTTPKANVKAITATANIKAGPLTLIPEIRFDNAKNQIFTDSDGAPTKSASQFVIAAVYAF
;
A
#
# COMPACT_ATOMS: atom_id res chain seq x y z
N MET A 1 -19.82 -23.28 44.84
CA MET A 1 -20.23 -21.90 44.47
C MET A 1 -20.19 -21.83 42.94
N PRO A 2 -21.30 -21.63 42.26
CA PRO A 2 -21.26 -21.47 40.81
C PRO A 2 -20.71 -20.09 40.46
N ALA A 3 -19.78 -20.03 39.53
CA ALA A 3 -19.21 -18.81 39.01
C ALA A 3 -20.28 -18.05 38.18
N ASP A 4 -20.55 -16.81 38.58
CA ASP A 4 -21.39 -15.88 37.86
C ASP A 4 -20.68 -15.49 36.54
N THR A 5 -21.16 -16.05 35.47
CA THR A 5 -20.76 -15.61 34.11
C THR A 5 -21.53 -14.33 33.77
N GLY A 6 -21.06 -13.20 34.30
CA GLY A 6 -21.58 -11.89 33.95
C GLY A 6 -21.52 -11.70 32.43
N LYS A 7 -22.69 -11.78 31.80
CA LYS A 7 -22.88 -11.31 30.42
C LYS A 7 -22.53 -9.83 30.39
N VAL A 8 -21.38 -9.50 29.84
CA VAL A 8 -21.10 -8.13 29.40
C VAL A 8 -22.02 -7.84 28.20
N GLY A 9 -23.28 -7.57 28.51
CA GLY A 9 -24.21 -7.03 27.54
C GLY A 9 -23.90 -5.56 27.34
N THR A 10 -23.14 -5.23 26.31
CA THR A 10 -23.12 -3.87 25.79
C THR A 10 -24.49 -3.61 25.14
N THR A 11 -25.45 -3.12 25.92
CA THR A 11 -26.66 -2.53 25.36
C THR A 11 -26.23 -1.24 24.64
N ALA A 12 -26.08 -1.33 23.32
CA ALA A 12 -25.87 -0.15 22.50
C ALA A 12 -27.04 0.84 22.72
N SER A 13 -26.72 2.07 23.08
CA SER A 13 -27.73 3.14 23.14
C SER A 13 -28.32 3.31 21.73
N PRO A 14 -29.61 3.64 21.57
CA PRO A 14 -30.23 3.85 20.26
C PRO A 14 -29.58 4.93 19.39
N SER A 15 -28.71 5.74 19.96
CA SER A 15 -27.89 6.77 19.27
C SER A 15 -26.47 6.33 18.91
N ASP A 16 -26.09 5.08 19.21
CA ASP A 16 -24.72 4.60 18.98
C ASP A 16 -24.56 4.16 17.52
N PRO A 17 -23.64 4.77 16.73
CA PRO A 17 -23.44 4.39 15.34
C PRO A 17 -23.05 2.91 15.23
N PRO A 18 -23.49 2.20 14.17
CA PRO A 18 -23.17 0.80 14.01
C PRO A 18 -21.67 0.59 13.84
N LEU A 19 -21.19 -0.59 14.27
CA LEU A 19 -19.87 -1.09 13.87
C LEU A 19 -19.93 -1.37 12.37
N ILE A 20 -19.01 -0.75 11.61
CA ILE A 20 -18.86 -0.99 10.18
C ILE A 20 -17.94 -2.19 10.03
N PHE A 21 -18.43 -3.21 9.36
CA PHE A 21 -17.67 -4.39 8.94
C PHE A 21 -17.49 -4.33 7.43
N SER A 22 -16.27 -4.55 6.96
CA SER A 22 -15.92 -4.59 5.53
C SER A 22 -14.88 -5.66 5.29
N GLY A 23 -14.73 -6.09 4.07
CA GLY A 23 -13.68 -7.04 3.76
C GLY A 23 -13.53 -7.30 2.26
N SER A 24 -12.49 -8.06 1.95
CA SER A 24 -12.25 -8.55 0.60
C SER A 24 -11.52 -9.88 0.62
N VAL A 25 -11.65 -10.61 -0.48
CA VAL A 25 -10.88 -11.81 -0.78
C VAL A 25 -10.39 -11.73 -2.20
N ASP A 26 -9.18 -12.21 -2.47
CA ASP A 26 -8.65 -12.26 -3.82
C ASP A 26 -7.88 -13.55 -4.12
N THR A 27 -7.92 -13.91 -5.39
CA THR A 27 -7.18 -15.01 -5.98
C THR A 27 -6.68 -14.60 -7.35
N TYR A 28 -5.59 -15.21 -7.80
CA TYR A 28 -4.98 -14.86 -9.09
C TYR A 28 -4.32 -16.05 -9.77
N TYR A 29 -4.12 -15.92 -11.06
CA TYR A 29 -3.20 -16.72 -11.86
C TYR A 29 -2.19 -15.80 -12.53
N LYS A 30 -0.90 -16.17 -12.47
CA LYS A 30 0.18 -15.44 -13.11
C LYS A 30 0.99 -16.38 -13.99
N TYR A 31 1.41 -15.87 -15.16
CA TYR A 31 2.35 -16.52 -16.04
C TYR A 31 3.38 -15.54 -16.57
N ASP A 32 4.63 -15.72 -16.22
CA ASP A 32 5.76 -15.06 -16.87
C ASP A 32 6.12 -15.84 -18.12
N PHE A 33 6.25 -15.15 -19.25
CA PHE A 33 6.42 -15.80 -20.57
C PHE A 33 7.78 -16.47 -20.76
N SER A 34 8.76 -16.20 -19.89
CA SER A 34 10.01 -16.96 -19.84
C SER A 34 9.89 -18.33 -19.16
N GLY A 35 8.77 -18.60 -18.47
CA GLY A 35 8.62 -19.78 -17.62
C GLY A 35 9.24 -19.63 -16.23
N HIS A 36 9.91 -18.51 -15.93
CA HIS A 36 10.54 -18.21 -14.64
C HIS A 36 9.80 -17.08 -13.90
N ALA A 37 9.93 -17.01 -12.58
CA ALA A 37 9.37 -15.93 -11.78
C ALA A 37 10.32 -14.73 -11.81
N ASN A 38 10.14 -13.80 -12.75
CA ASN A 38 11.09 -12.72 -13.01
C ASN A 38 10.82 -11.41 -12.29
N THR A 39 9.54 -11.00 -12.17
CA THR A 39 9.22 -9.65 -11.70
C THR A 39 9.37 -9.57 -10.19
N PRO A 40 10.41 -8.88 -9.67
CA PRO A 40 10.71 -8.86 -8.23
C PRO A 40 9.92 -7.74 -7.51
N THR A 41 8.62 -7.62 -7.80
CA THR A 41 7.74 -6.70 -7.08
C THR A 41 6.86 -7.46 -6.09
N SER A 42 6.32 -6.71 -5.12
CA SER A 42 5.48 -7.27 -4.07
C SER A 42 4.22 -7.88 -4.63
N PHE A 43 3.80 -9.00 -4.06
CA PHE A 43 2.54 -9.70 -4.38
C PHE A 43 2.51 -10.30 -5.81
N ALA A 44 1.51 -11.14 -6.08
CA ALA A 44 1.34 -11.82 -7.37
C ALA A 44 2.64 -12.45 -7.89
N SER A 45 3.40 -13.13 -7.02
CA SER A 45 4.73 -13.64 -7.34
C SER A 45 4.75 -15.09 -7.85
N ASP A 46 3.69 -15.88 -7.60
CA ASP A 46 3.68 -17.31 -7.91
C ASP A 46 3.58 -17.54 -9.42
N GLN A 47 4.56 -18.26 -9.94
CA GLN A 47 4.66 -18.55 -11.38
C GLN A 47 3.80 -19.75 -11.76
N ASN A 48 3.01 -19.62 -12.83
CA ASN A 48 2.19 -20.68 -13.43
C ASN A 48 1.34 -21.42 -12.40
N SER A 49 0.68 -20.64 -11.53
CA SER A 49 -0.09 -21.15 -10.40
C SER A 49 -1.39 -20.37 -10.23
N VAL A 50 -2.46 -21.07 -9.90
CA VAL A 50 -3.66 -20.45 -9.31
C VAL A 50 -3.37 -20.28 -7.83
N SER A 51 -3.27 -19.04 -7.39
CA SER A 51 -2.81 -18.68 -6.05
C SER A 51 -3.82 -17.82 -5.34
N ILE A 52 -3.80 -17.88 -4.01
CA ILE A 52 -4.56 -16.96 -3.16
C ILE A 52 -3.74 -15.68 -2.93
N GLY A 53 -4.42 -14.54 -2.85
CA GLY A 53 -3.82 -13.28 -2.44
C GLY A 53 -3.97 -13.07 -0.93
N MET A 54 -5.10 -12.51 -0.51
CA MET A 54 -5.39 -12.28 0.92
C MET A 54 -6.90 -12.35 1.21
N ILE A 55 -7.21 -12.55 2.49
CA ILE A 55 -8.49 -12.15 3.09
C ILE A 55 -8.19 -10.91 3.92
N ASP A 56 -8.95 -9.84 3.71
CA ASP A 56 -8.85 -8.57 4.39
C ASP A 56 -10.16 -8.29 5.13
N LEU A 57 -10.11 -8.08 6.44
CA LEU A 57 -11.27 -7.87 7.31
C LEU A 57 -11.11 -6.58 8.10
N GLY A 58 -11.95 -5.61 7.84
CA GLY A 58 -11.94 -4.29 8.45
C GLY A 58 -13.09 -4.06 9.44
N LEU A 59 -12.77 -3.51 10.59
CA LEU A 59 -13.68 -3.05 11.63
C LEU A 59 -13.48 -1.56 11.88
N LYS A 60 -14.54 -0.76 11.78
CA LYS A 60 -14.48 0.68 12.06
C LYS A 60 -15.66 1.10 12.92
N LYS A 61 -15.43 1.91 13.95
CA LYS A 61 -16.48 2.54 14.73
C LYS A 61 -16.07 3.93 15.18
N LYS A 62 -17.01 4.86 15.14
CA LYS A 62 -16.84 6.20 15.69
C LYS A 62 -18.01 6.51 16.61
N VAL A 63 -17.73 6.90 17.85
CA VAL A 63 -18.71 7.34 18.85
C VAL A 63 -18.31 8.72 19.36
N GLY A 64 -19.13 9.71 19.09
CA GLY A 64 -18.77 11.09 19.40
C GLY A 64 -17.49 11.52 18.70
N LYS A 65 -16.47 11.87 19.48
CA LYS A 65 -15.16 12.30 19.00
C LYS A 65 -14.13 11.19 18.90
N ALA A 66 -14.39 10.02 19.46
CA ALA A 66 -13.49 8.89 19.49
C ALA A 66 -13.82 7.89 18.37
N ALA A 67 -12.79 7.37 17.71
CA ALA A 67 -12.94 6.31 16.71
C ALA A 67 -11.81 5.29 16.85
N PHE A 68 -12.04 4.08 16.32
CA PHE A 68 -11.01 3.10 16.11
C PHE A 68 -11.11 2.47 14.71
N VAL A 69 -9.99 1.97 14.24
CA VAL A 69 -9.90 1.11 13.07
C VAL A 69 -9.09 -0.12 13.45
N GLY A 70 -9.64 -1.30 13.14
CA GLY A 70 -8.95 -2.57 13.19
C GLY A 70 -9.06 -3.23 11.83
N GLU A 71 -7.96 -3.71 11.26
CA GLU A 71 -7.92 -4.39 9.96
C GLU A 71 -6.97 -5.56 10.04
N LEU A 72 -7.48 -6.74 9.71
CA LEU A 72 -6.77 -8.01 9.79
C LEU A 72 -6.65 -8.60 8.39
N ALA A 73 -5.46 -9.04 8.03
CA ALA A 73 -5.18 -9.71 6.78
C ALA A 73 -4.68 -11.13 7.02
N PHE A 74 -5.11 -12.05 6.16
CA PHE A 74 -4.66 -13.44 6.12
C PHE A 74 -4.23 -13.77 4.70
N GLY A 75 -3.20 -14.59 4.54
CA GLY A 75 -2.70 -15.04 3.26
C GLY A 75 -1.40 -14.40 2.81
N PRO A 76 -0.82 -14.89 1.70
CA PRO A 76 0.54 -14.53 1.25
C PRO A 76 0.76 -13.04 1.00
N ARG A 77 -0.25 -12.32 0.52
CA ARG A 77 -0.17 -10.88 0.21
C ARG A 77 0.14 -10.03 1.44
N GLY A 78 -0.41 -10.40 2.59
CA GLY A 78 -0.03 -9.78 3.86
C GLY A 78 1.25 -10.36 4.45
N GLN A 79 1.43 -11.66 4.38
CA GLN A 79 2.45 -12.44 5.08
C GLN A 79 3.89 -12.03 4.74
N TYR A 80 4.23 -11.83 3.48
CA TYR A 80 5.62 -11.61 3.06
C TYR A 80 6.01 -10.14 3.02
N GLN A 81 5.07 -9.23 3.08
CA GLN A 81 5.34 -7.84 2.75
C GLN A 81 4.94 -6.86 3.85
N SER A 82 3.92 -7.18 4.64
CA SER A 82 3.43 -6.20 5.55
C SER A 82 4.04 -6.29 6.93
N ILE A 83 4.34 -7.47 7.48
CA ILE A 83 4.85 -7.50 8.86
C ILE A 83 5.48 -8.85 9.19
N PRO A 84 6.74 -8.89 9.58
CA PRO A 84 7.22 -9.96 10.44
C PRO A 84 6.53 -9.77 11.79
N ASN A 85 5.63 -10.69 12.16
CA ASN A 85 4.82 -10.65 13.38
C ASN A 85 5.56 -10.03 14.57
N GLY A 86 5.20 -8.80 14.88
CA GLY A 86 5.35 -8.17 16.16
C GLY A 86 6.76 -7.80 16.63
N ASP A 87 7.70 -8.68 16.59
CA ASP A 87 9.04 -8.50 17.16
C ASP A 87 10.17 -8.38 16.12
N GLY A 88 9.82 -8.43 14.83
CA GLY A 88 10.81 -8.42 13.75
C GLY A 88 11.58 -9.73 13.59
N SER A 89 11.23 -10.77 14.33
CA SER A 89 11.90 -12.06 14.26
C SER A 89 11.41 -12.88 13.08
N THR A 90 12.34 -13.49 12.35
CA THR A 90 12.05 -14.42 11.25
C THR A 90 11.43 -15.72 11.73
N ALA A 91 11.39 -15.99 13.04
CA ALA A 91 10.83 -17.19 13.62
C ALA A 91 9.32 -17.36 13.36
N ASN A 92 8.62 -16.27 13.06
CA ASN A 92 7.19 -16.26 12.77
C ASN A 92 6.86 -16.02 11.28
N ALA A 93 7.83 -16.14 10.40
CA ALA A 93 7.65 -15.93 8.96
C ALA A 93 6.64 -16.90 8.29
N GLY A 94 6.26 -17.98 8.98
CA GLY A 94 5.25 -18.94 8.52
C GLY A 94 3.80 -18.58 8.86
N ASN A 95 3.55 -17.52 9.63
CA ASN A 95 2.19 -17.12 9.98
C ASN A 95 1.52 -16.34 8.86
N SER A 96 0.32 -16.76 8.47
CA SER A 96 -0.46 -16.10 7.43
C SER A 96 -1.35 -14.96 7.94
N PHE A 97 -1.25 -14.61 9.22
CA PHE A 97 -2.05 -13.56 9.88
C PHE A 97 -1.24 -12.29 10.11
N HIS A 98 -1.84 -11.14 9.77
CA HIS A 98 -1.24 -9.82 9.96
C HIS A 98 -2.27 -8.81 10.43
N ILE A 99 -1.84 -7.88 11.29
CA ILE A 99 -2.58 -6.66 11.55
C ILE A 99 -2.14 -5.63 10.50
N GLN A 100 -3.07 -5.20 9.66
CA GLN A 100 -2.85 -4.15 8.66
C GLN A 100 -3.02 -2.76 9.28
N ASN A 101 -4.06 -2.58 10.07
CA ASN A 101 -4.33 -1.37 10.82
C ASN A 101 -4.85 -1.71 12.21
N LEU A 102 -4.31 -1.05 13.21
CA LEU A 102 -4.85 -1.04 14.57
C LEU A 102 -4.52 0.29 15.23
N TYR A 103 -5.47 1.22 15.18
CA TYR A 103 -5.29 2.54 15.74
C TYR A 103 -6.57 3.12 16.31
N VAL A 104 -6.39 4.08 17.19
CA VAL A 104 -7.45 4.91 17.74
C VAL A 104 -7.25 6.35 17.29
N SER A 105 -8.35 7.10 17.16
CA SER A 105 -8.30 8.52 16.84
C SER A 105 -9.29 9.32 17.67
N TYR A 106 -8.99 10.60 17.85
CA TYR A 106 -9.82 11.52 18.61
C TYR A 106 -9.88 12.90 17.94
N ASP A 107 -11.10 13.37 17.66
CA ASP A 107 -11.36 14.71 17.13
C ASP A 107 -11.37 15.72 18.29
N VAL A 108 -10.24 16.40 18.52
CA VAL A 108 -10.15 17.44 19.54
C VAL A 108 -11.10 18.59 19.22
N THR A 109 -11.07 19.00 17.94
CA THR A 109 -12.02 19.95 17.34
C THR A 109 -12.48 19.43 15.98
N ASP A 110 -13.38 20.14 15.30
CA ASP A 110 -13.79 19.80 13.91
C ASP A 110 -12.64 19.91 12.90
N LYS A 111 -11.51 20.52 13.29
CA LYS A 111 -10.35 20.72 12.43
C LYS A 111 -9.11 19.96 12.87
N LEU A 112 -9.03 19.51 14.13
CA LEU A 112 -7.87 18.86 14.71
C LEU A 112 -8.20 17.45 15.16
N ASN A 113 -7.55 16.48 14.55
CA ASN A 113 -7.61 15.06 14.89
C ASN A 113 -6.25 14.55 15.37
N PHE A 114 -6.24 13.72 16.40
CA PHE A 114 -5.11 12.92 16.84
C PHE A 114 -5.34 11.46 16.52
N THR A 115 -4.29 10.77 16.07
CA THR A 115 -4.34 9.32 15.79
C THR A 115 -3.10 8.66 16.39
N ALA A 116 -3.28 7.52 17.06
CA ALA A 116 -2.20 6.74 17.64
C ALA A 116 -2.40 5.25 17.39
N GLY A 117 -1.34 4.55 17.04
CA GLY A 117 -1.33 3.11 16.82
C GLY A 117 -0.53 2.70 15.59
N TYR A 118 -0.86 1.55 15.05
CA TYR A 118 -0.27 0.97 13.86
C TYR A 118 -1.20 1.22 12.66
N MET A 119 -0.69 1.79 11.60
CA MET A 119 -1.49 2.28 10.48
C MET A 119 -0.78 2.14 9.15
N ALA A 120 -1.55 2.02 8.09
CA ALA A 120 -1.03 2.12 6.73
C ALA A 120 -0.23 3.42 6.56
N THR A 121 0.85 3.32 5.80
CA THR A 121 1.73 4.46 5.54
C THR A 121 0.98 5.61 4.87
N PHE A 122 1.47 6.83 5.08
CA PHE A 122 1.06 8.02 4.31
C PHE A 122 1.97 8.29 3.10
N ILE A 123 2.94 7.40 2.86
CA ILE A 123 3.91 7.46 1.75
C ILE A 123 3.43 6.55 0.63
N GLY A 124 3.53 7.00 -0.63
CA GLY A 124 3.22 6.18 -1.80
C GLY A 124 1.77 6.25 -2.26
N TYR A 125 1.53 5.76 -3.47
CA TYR A 125 0.25 5.80 -4.18
C TYR A 125 -0.53 4.49 -4.09
N GLU A 126 0.18 3.37 -4.17
CA GLU A 126 -0.40 2.03 -4.08
C GLU A 126 -0.52 1.57 -2.62
N VAL A 127 -1.40 0.61 -2.37
CA VAL A 127 -1.67 0.03 -1.05
C VAL A 127 -1.59 -1.50 -1.08
N ILE A 128 -1.58 -2.14 0.09
CA ILE A 128 -1.48 -3.61 0.19
C ILE A 128 -2.75 -4.29 -0.35
N SER A 129 -3.94 -3.84 0.10
CA SER A 129 -5.20 -4.43 -0.35
C SER A 129 -5.43 -4.17 -1.84
N PRO A 130 -5.75 -5.20 -2.64
CA PRO A 130 -6.00 -5.04 -4.07
C PRO A 130 -7.22 -4.17 -4.38
N THR A 131 -8.14 -4.01 -3.42
CA THR A 131 -9.33 -3.16 -3.57
C THR A 131 -9.01 -1.67 -3.67
N GLY A 132 -7.85 -1.24 -3.15
CA GLY A 132 -7.37 0.14 -3.20
C GLY A 132 -6.51 0.46 -4.43
N ASN A 133 -6.13 -0.55 -5.21
CA ASN A 133 -5.27 -0.39 -6.39
C ASN A 133 -6.05 -0.58 -7.68
N PHE A 134 -5.63 0.12 -8.74
CA PHE A 134 -6.16 -0.12 -10.09
C PHE A 134 -5.49 -1.33 -10.76
N ASN A 135 -4.16 -1.42 -10.65
CA ASN A 135 -3.36 -2.54 -11.12
C ASN A 135 -3.30 -3.63 -10.04
N TYR A 136 -3.33 -4.90 -10.44
CA TYR A 136 -3.22 -6.00 -9.48
C TYR A 136 -1.77 -6.23 -9.03
N SER A 137 -0.81 -6.22 -9.98
CA SER A 137 0.61 -6.22 -9.65
C SER A 137 1.06 -4.82 -9.16
N THR A 138 2.04 -4.78 -8.29
CA THR A 138 2.53 -3.55 -7.69
C THR A 138 3.72 -2.96 -8.45
N SER A 139 3.95 -1.66 -8.26
CA SER A 139 5.11 -0.94 -8.81
C SER A 139 6.40 -1.27 -8.04
N TYR A 140 7.55 -0.95 -8.63
CA TYR A 140 8.84 -0.95 -7.92
C TYR A 140 8.85 0.11 -6.82
N LEU A 141 8.22 1.27 -7.05
CA LEU A 141 8.06 2.31 -6.02
C LEU A 141 7.36 1.76 -4.77
N PHE A 142 6.23 1.08 -4.93
CA PHE A 142 5.51 0.48 -3.81
C PHE A 142 6.35 -0.58 -3.10
N THR A 143 7.00 -1.47 -3.85
CA THR A 143 7.81 -2.56 -3.30
C THR A 143 8.97 -2.07 -2.45
N ASN A 144 9.54 -0.92 -2.78
CA ASN A 144 10.68 -0.34 -2.07
C ASN A 144 10.30 0.75 -1.06
N GLY A 145 9.01 1.10 -0.97
CA GLY A 145 8.49 2.05 0.00
C GLY A 145 8.12 1.40 1.34
N PRO A 146 7.79 2.22 2.35
CA PRO A 146 7.22 1.71 3.60
C PRO A 146 5.76 1.29 3.39
N PHE A 147 5.32 0.22 4.08
CA PHE A 147 3.92 -0.24 4.01
C PHE A 147 3.10 0.26 5.19
N GLN A 148 3.66 0.27 6.38
CA GLN A 148 3.00 0.65 7.62
C GLN A 148 3.90 1.48 8.53
N ASN A 149 3.26 2.21 9.46
CA ASN A 149 3.94 2.98 10.49
C ASN A 149 3.23 2.78 11.83
N ALA A 150 3.98 2.56 12.90
CA ALA A 150 3.45 2.66 14.26
C ALA A 150 3.88 4.00 14.86
N GLY A 151 2.93 4.75 15.43
CA GLY A 151 3.27 6.06 15.99
C GLY A 151 2.05 6.90 16.38
N PHE A 152 2.33 8.17 16.56
CA PHE A 152 1.35 9.21 16.90
C PHE A 152 1.41 10.32 15.86
N LYS A 153 0.24 10.77 15.40
CA LYS A 153 0.14 11.89 14.46
C LYS A 153 -1.03 12.82 14.79
N ALA A 154 -0.84 14.08 14.45
CA ALA A 154 -1.88 15.11 14.47
C ALA A 154 -2.19 15.54 13.03
N THR A 155 -3.46 15.70 12.70
CA THR A 155 -3.90 16.23 11.40
C THR A 155 -4.74 17.48 11.65
N TYR A 156 -4.37 18.60 11.01
CA TYR A 156 -5.08 19.85 11.08
C TYR A 156 -5.63 20.26 9.71
N ALA A 157 -6.95 20.44 9.62
CA ALA A 157 -7.62 20.92 8.42
C ALA A 157 -7.73 22.46 8.46
N PHE A 158 -6.92 23.13 7.65
CA PHE A 158 -7.01 24.59 7.49
C PHE A 158 -8.32 24.97 6.77
N SER A 159 -8.68 24.15 5.78
CA SER A 159 -9.91 24.25 5.00
C SER A 159 -10.24 22.88 4.37
N ASP A 160 -11.35 22.80 3.64
CA ASP A 160 -11.69 21.60 2.82
C ASP A 160 -10.67 21.30 1.69
N LYS A 161 -9.77 22.26 1.42
CA LYS A 161 -8.79 22.15 0.34
C LYS A 161 -7.35 21.98 0.83
N VAL A 162 -7.08 22.22 2.10
CA VAL A 162 -5.71 22.16 2.65
C VAL A 162 -5.73 21.56 4.03
N SER A 163 -4.94 20.51 4.24
CA SER A 163 -4.65 19.97 5.56
C SER A 163 -3.17 19.62 5.71
N LEU A 164 -2.70 19.66 6.94
CA LEU A 164 -1.35 19.27 7.33
C LEU A 164 -1.44 18.17 8.39
N MET A 165 -0.77 17.06 8.14
CA MET A 165 -0.48 16.03 9.13
C MET A 165 0.99 16.15 9.52
N ALA A 166 1.26 16.01 10.82
CA ALA A 166 2.61 15.84 11.36
C ALA A 166 2.60 14.76 12.45
N GLY A 167 3.65 13.98 12.55
CA GLY A 167 3.71 12.89 13.51
C GLY A 167 5.11 12.41 13.81
N ILE A 168 5.20 11.58 14.85
CA ILE A 168 6.40 10.87 15.23
C ILE A 168 6.09 9.37 15.26
N PHE A 169 6.98 8.60 14.68
CA PHE A 169 6.79 7.18 14.44
C PHE A 169 8.00 6.39 14.92
N ASN A 170 7.80 5.10 15.09
CA ASN A 170 8.88 4.17 15.38
C ASN A 170 9.97 4.24 14.32
N ASP A 171 11.18 3.91 14.72
CA ASP A 171 12.38 3.91 13.89
C ASP A 171 12.38 2.83 12.79
N ASN A 172 11.54 1.81 12.92
CA ASN A 172 11.43 0.72 11.97
C ASN A 172 10.07 0.72 11.27
N TRP A 173 10.10 0.61 9.94
CA TRP A 173 8.91 0.47 9.11
C TRP A 173 8.35 -0.95 9.21
N ASN A 174 7.03 -1.08 9.04
CA ASN A 174 6.33 -2.37 8.94
C ASN A 174 6.34 -3.22 10.21
N THR A 175 6.75 -2.69 11.36
CA THR A 175 6.74 -3.40 12.65
C THR A 175 5.80 -2.74 13.64
N TYR A 176 5.25 -3.55 14.57
CA TYR A 176 4.35 -3.05 15.61
C TYR A 176 5.08 -2.24 16.68
N THR A 177 6.37 -2.54 16.87
CA THR A 177 7.21 -1.94 17.90
C THR A 177 8.44 -1.30 17.28
N ALA A 178 9.01 -0.32 17.96
CA ALA A 178 10.29 0.23 17.60
C ALA A 178 11.40 -0.83 17.80
N GLN A 179 12.43 -0.75 16.97
CA GLN A 179 13.64 -1.55 17.17
C GLN A 179 14.52 -0.93 18.26
N HIS A 180 14.60 0.39 18.31
CA HIS A 180 15.37 1.15 19.30
C HIS A 180 14.49 2.20 19.97
N ASP A 181 13.86 3.10 19.20
CA ASP A 181 13.10 4.23 19.74
C ASP A 181 12.04 4.79 18.77
N VAL A 182 11.32 5.80 19.23
CA VAL A 182 10.36 6.58 18.45
C VAL A 182 11.09 7.80 17.87
N SER A 183 11.71 7.65 16.72
CA SER A 183 12.65 8.63 16.17
C SER A 183 12.41 9.05 14.72
N THR A 184 11.38 8.51 14.06
CA THR A 184 11.02 8.91 12.69
C THR A 184 10.00 10.03 12.73
N PHE A 185 10.36 11.22 12.24
CA PHE A 185 9.41 12.31 11.98
C PHE A 185 8.74 12.10 10.64
N GLY A 186 7.43 12.39 10.56
CA GLY A 186 6.66 12.35 9.32
C GLY A 186 5.75 13.56 9.17
N ALA A 187 5.59 14.05 7.94
CA ALA A 187 4.62 15.09 7.61
C ALA A 187 4.00 14.85 6.22
N GLN A 188 2.75 15.26 6.08
CA GLN A 188 1.99 15.22 4.84
C GLN A 188 1.19 16.49 4.66
N LEU A 189 1.41 17.20 3.57
CA LEU A 189 0.56 18.30 3.13
C LEU A 189 -0.42 17.81 2.07
N MET A 190 -1.72 17.85 2.36
CA MET A 190 -2.78 17.59 1.39
C MET A 190 -3.27 18.90 0.82
N ILE A 191 -3.39 18.97 -0.52
CA ILE A 191 -3.97 20.09 -1.25
C ILE A 191 -5.00 19.61 -2.28
N VAL A 192 -6.06 20.38 -2.47
CA VAL A 192 -7.09 20.19 -3.50
C VAL A 192 -7.07 21.40 -4.44
N PRO A 193 -6.19 21.40 -5.49
CA PRO A 193 -6.02 22.56 -6.38
C PRO A 193 -7.29 22.88 -7.18
N ALA A 194 -8.03 21.85 -7.58
CA ALA A 194 -9.28 21.97 -8.32
C ALA A 194 -10.25 20.83 -7.91
N LYS A 195 -11.51 20.95 -8.29
CA LYS A 195 -12.50 19.88 -8.10
C LYS A 195 -12.03 18.60 -8.80
N GLY A 196 -12.01 17.49 -8.04
CA GLY A 196 -11.56 16.18 -8.54
C GLY A 196 -10.05 16.00 -8.57
N TRP A 197 -9.26 17.00 -8.13
CA TRP A 197 -7.81 16.92 -8.06
C TRP A 197 -7.33 16.98 -6.60
N THR A 198 -6.68 15.93 -6.13
CA THR A 198 -6.04 15.88 -4.81
C THR A 198 -4.56 15.54 -4.96
N ALA A 199 -3.71 16.23 -4.22
CA ALA A 199 -2.28 15.98 -4.18
C ALA A 199 -1.78 15.94 -2.74
N TYR A 200 -0.77 15.10 -2.49
CA TYR A 200 -0.10 14.94 -1.21
C TYR A 200 1.41 15.11 -1.40
N LEU A 201 2.00 15.97 -0.60
CA LEU A 201 3.45 16.10 -0.45
C LEU A 201 3.82 15.48 0.88
N ASN A 202 4.65 14.47 0.85
CA ASN A 202 4.98 13.63 2.00
C ASN A 202 6.46 13.68 2.28
N VAL A 203 6.82 13.66 3.56
CA VAL A 203 8.19 13.47 4.02
C VAL A 203 8.19 12.58 5.25
N ALA A 204 9.12 11.66 5.31
CA ALA A 204 9.46 10.96 6.53
C ALA A 204 10.99 10.91 6.66
N SER A 205 11.51 11.15 7.88
CA SER A 205 12.95 11.22 8.15
C SER A 205 13.27 10.78 9.56
N GLY A 206 14.28 9.96 9.69
CA GLY A 206 14.79 9.51 10.99
C GLY A 206 16.20 8.96 10.93
N PRO A 207 16.89 8.87 12.06
CA PRO A 207 18.29 8.45 12.13
C PRO A 207 18.49 6.98 11.73
N THR A 208 17.45 6.16 11.83
CA THR A 208 17.46 4.73 11.43
C THR A 208 16.67 4.50 10.16
N SER A 209 15.49 5.11 10.04
CA SER A 209 14.57 4.92 8.92
C SER A 209 15.01 5.57 7.61
N GLY A 210 16.01 6.46 7.64
CA GLY A 210 16.40 7.24 6.46
C GLY A 210 15.46 8.40 6.17
N THR A 211 15.57 8.97 4.97
CA THR A 211 14.72 10.09 4.53
C THR A 211 14.06 9.77 3.21
N ILE A 212 12.75 9.91 3.16
CA ILE A 212 11.94 9.80 1.93
C ILE A 212 11.15 11.08 1.71
N PHE A 213 11.19 11.59 0.47
CA PHE A 213 10.26 12.58 -0.05
C PHE A 213 9.39 11.90 -1.08
N ASP A 214 8.10 12.11 -1.01
CA ASP A 214 7.12 11.47 -1.87
C ASP A 214 6.05 12.48 -2.29
N LEU A 215 5.64 12.40 -3.54
CA LEU A 215 4.50 13.11 -4.11
C LEU A 215 3.53 12.09 -4.65
N THR A 216 2.30 12.12 -4.17
CA THR A 216 1.20 11.39 -4.81
C THR A 216 0.11 12.36 -5.24
N THR A 217 -0.49 12.11 -6.39
CA THR A 217 -1.63 12.92 -6.83
C THR A 217 -2.56 12.11 -7.72
N ALA A 218 -3.85 12.44 -7.68
CA ALA A 218 -4.87 11.90 -8.56
C ALA A 218 -5.82 13.00 -9.00
N TYR A 219 -6.08 13.07 -10.30
CA TYR A 219 -6.98 14.03 -10.91
C TYR A 219 -8.03 13.34 -11.78
N GLN A 220 -9.30 13.49 -11.42
CA GLN A 220 -10.44 13.14 -12.26
C GLN A 220 -10.64 14.25 -13.27
N ILE A 221 -10.03 14.14 -14.46
CA ILE A 221 -9.99 15.18 -15.50
C ILE A 221 -11.36 15.30 -16.17
N THR A 222 -11.99 14.16 -16.46
CA THR A 222 -13.40 14.08 -16.94
C THR A 222 -14.11 12.98 -16.18
N ASP A 223 -15.42 12.80 -16.37
CA ASP A 223 -16.16 11.70 -15.74
C ASP A 223 -15.61 10.32 -16.12
N ALA A 224 -14.96 10.20 -17.28
CA ALA A 224 -14.40 8.95 -17.79
C ALA A 224 -12.88 8.84 -17.59
N PHE A 225 -12.14 9.95 -17.51
CA PHE A 225 -10.67 9.91 -17.50
C PHE A 225 -10.08 10.43 -16.20
N LYS A 226 -9.27 9.57 -15.55
CA LYS A 226 -8.50 9.86 -14.34
C LYS A 226 -7.01 9.68 -14.60
N LEU A 227 -6.20 10.57 -14.04
CA LEU A 227 -4.74 10.48 -14.07
C LEU A 227 -4.21 10.47 -12.63
N GLY A 228 -3.43 9.45 -12.30
CA GLY A 228 -2.65 9.37 -11.07
C GLY A 228 -1.16 9.54 -11.33
N LEU A 229 -0.42 9.96 -10.31
CA LEU A 229 1.04 10.06 -10.32
C LEU A 229 1.58 9.74 -8.94
N ASN A 230 2.71 9.03 -8.90
CA ASN A 230 3.58 8.90 -7.74
C ASN A 230 5.02 9.25 -8.14
N GLY A 231 5.69 10.05 -7.35
CA GLY A 231 7.12 10.32 -7.48
C GLY A 231 7.78 10.27 -6.12
N ALA A 232 8.90 9.56 -5.98
CA ALA A 232 9.57 9.44 -4.70
C ALA A 232 11.09 9.42 -4.84
N THR A 233 11.76 9.93 -3.81
CA THR A 233 13.20 9.78 -3.61
C THR A 233 13.47 9.32 -2.18
N PHE A 234 14.27 8.29 -2.03
CA PHE A 234 14.67 7.73 -0.74
C PHE A 234 16.19 7.75 -0.57
N THR A 235 16.64 8.08 0.62
CA THR A 235 18.04 8.02 1.03
C THR A 235 18.11 7.33 2.39
N PRO A 236 18.82 6.19 2.51
CA PRO A 236 19.03 5.50 3.79
C PRO A 236 19.77 6.38 4.82
N ALA A 237 19.58 6.07 6.10
CA ALA A 237 20.18 6.83 7.20
C ALA A 237 21.71 6.73 7.23
N HIS A 238 22.28 5.58 6.85
CA HIS A 238 23.70 5.30 6.97
C HIS A 238 24.29 4.93 5.61
N GLY A 239 24.71 5.95 4.87
CA GLY A 239 25.58 5.88 3.69
C GLY A 239 25.00 5.21 2.46
N GLY A 240 25.10 5.80 1.30
CA GLY A 240 24.91 5.28 -0.05
C GLY A 240 23.65 4.45 -0.35
N GLY A 241 23.22 4.40 -1.59
CA GLY A 241 22.06 3.64 -2.00
C GLY A 241 20.75 4.43 -1.87
N GLY A 242 19.63 3.72 -1.74
CA GLY A 242 18.29 4.28 -1.84
C GLY A 242 17.76 4.23 -3.28
N TYR A 243 16.74 5.01 -3.58
CA TYR A 243 16.12 5.00 -4.90
C TYR A 243 15.52 6.35 -5.30
N ASP A 244 15.30 6.49 -6.59
CA ASP A 244 14.46 7.51 -7.21
C ASP A 244 13.45 6.81 -8.12
N GLY A 245 12.21 7.31 -8.18
CA GLY A 245 11.23 6.71 -9.05
C GLY A 245 10.04 7.62 -9.36
N VAL A 246 9.40 7.32 -10.48
CA VAL A 246 8.15 7.96 -10.89
C VAL A 246 7.24 6.95 -11.59
N ALA A 247 5.95 7.00 -11.28
CA ALA A 247 4.93 6.20 -11.94
C ALA A 247 3.71 7.05 -12.30
N LEU A 248 3.14 6.79 -13.47
CA LEU A 248 1.91 7.41 -13.98
C LEU A 248 0.83 6.35 -14.13
N TYR A 249 -0.41 6.73 -13.81
CA TYR A 249 -1.57 5.84 -13.76
C TYR A 249 -2.77 6.44 -14.51
N PRO A 250 -2.74 6.56 -15.86
CA PRO A 250 -3.92 6.94 -16.63
C PRO A 250 -4.96 5.83 -16.62
N GLN A 251 -6.24 6.19 -16.42
CA GLN A 251 -7.39 5.30 -16.37
C GLN A 251 -8.53 5.87 -17.20
N LEU A 252 -9.20 5.02 -17.99
CA LEU A 252 -10.32 5.39 -18.85
C LEU A 252 -11.50 4.44 -18.59
N ALA A 253 -12.55 4.95 -17.99
CA ALA A 253 -13.83 4.26 -17.86
C ALA A 253 -14.58 4.29 -19.20
N VAL A 254 -14.70 3.12 -19.84
CA VAL A 254 -15.43 2.99 -21.10
C VAL A 254 -16.90 2.62 -20.87
N SER A 255 -17.22 2.12 -19.67
CA SER A 255 -18.58 1.90 -19.19
C SER A 255 -18.62 1.91 -17.66
N LYS A 256 -19.83 1.76 -17.07
CA LYS A 256 -19.97 1.61 -15.61
C LYS A 256 -19.30 0.33 -15.08
N ALA A 257 -19.13 -0.69 -15.92
CA ALA A 257 -18.57 -1.98 -15.56
C ALA A 257 -17.10 -2.13 -15.96
N VAL A 258 -16.60 -1.37 -16.93
CA VAL A 258 -15.27 -1.60 -17.51
C VAL A 258 -14.44 -0.32 -17.50
N THR A 259 -13.26 -0.40 -16.90
CA THR A 259 -12.24 0.65 -16.91
C THR A 259 -10.93 0.05 -17.38
N PHE A 260 -10.30 0.66 -18.37
CA PHE A 260 -8.92 0.36 -18.76
C PHE A 260 -7.94 1.32 -18.09
N GLY A 261 -6.73 0.86 -17.82
CA GLY A 261 -5.68 1.70 -17.30
C GLY A 261 -4.29 1.19 -17.67
N LEU A 262 -3.35 2.10 -17.56
CA LEU A 262 -1.94 1.82 -17.73
C LEU A 262 -1.21 2.24 -16.45
N ARG A 263 -0.08 1.58 -16.17
CA ARG A 263 0.95 2.10 -15.30
C ARG A 263 2.24 2.16 -16.09
N GLY A 264 2.81 3.36 -16.23
CA GLY A 264 4.15 3.56 -16.77
C GLY A 264 5.09 3.94 -15.63
N GLU A 265 6.18 3.23 -15.42
CA GLU A 265 7.08 3.43 -14.30
C GLU A 265 8.54 3.52 -14.75
N TYR A 266 9.27 4.43 -14.11
CA TYR A 266 10.73 4.47 -14.09
C TYR A 266 11.19 4.37 -12.63
N PHE A 267 12.06 3.42 -12.35
CA PHE A 267 12.64 3.21 -11.03
C PHE A 267 14.16 3.04 -11.14
N GLU A 268 14.91 3.76 -10.33
CA GLU A 268 16.39 3.71 -10.31
C GLU A 268 16.87 3.48 -8.87
N THR A 269 17.67 2.45 -8.65
CA THR A 269 18.45 2.30 -7.42
C THR A 269 19.70 3.18 -7.52
N LYS A 270 19.97 3.95 -6.46
CA LYS A 270 21.16 4.80 -6.35
C LYS A 270 22.43 3.95 -6.18
N ALA A 271 23.58 4.52 -6.53
CA ALA A 271 24.85 3.83 -6.31
C ALA A 271 25.14 3.59 -4.82
N ILE A 272 25.74 2.46 -4.50
CA ILE A 272 26.20 2.11 -3.15
C ILE A 272 27.60 1.50 -3.20
N GLY A 273 28.57 2.14 -2.56
CA GLY A 273 29.98 1.73 -2.65
C GLY A 273 30.44 1.69 -4.11
N THR A 274 30.93 0.54 -4.54
CA THR A 274 31.37 0.29 -5.93
C THR A 274 30.24 -0.17 -6.86
N THR A 275 29.05 -0.48 -6.32
CA THR A 275 27.90 -0.88 -7.12
C THR A 275 27.27 0.33 -7.81
N PRO A 276 27.27 0.39 -9.15
CA PRO A 276 26.71 1.51 -9.88
C PRO A 276 25.18 1.52 -9.79
N LYS A 277 24.60 2.68 -10.08
CA LYS A 277 23.15 2.83 -10.22
C LYS A 277 22.58 1.91 -11.31
N ALA A 278 21.39 1.39 -11.06
CA ALA A 278 20.65 0.54 -11.97
C ALA A 278 19.20 1.01 -12.07
N ASN A 279 18.58 0.84 -13.23
CA ASN A 279 17.19 1.24 -13.41
C ASN A 279 16.37 0.15 -14.11
N VAL A 280 15.06 0.25 -13.89
CA VAL A 280 14.04 -0.55 -14.56
C VAL A 280 12.97 0.42 -15.09
N LYS A 281 12.48 0.15 -16.28
CA LYS A 281 11.29 0.76 -16.88
C LYS A 281 10.22 -0.32 -16.98
N ALA A 282 9.02 -0.03 -16.52
CA ALA A 282 7.91 -0.97 -16.59
C ALA A 282 6.68 -0.33 -17.21
N ILE A 283 5.95 -1.09 -18.02
CA ILE A 283 4.64 -0.73 -18.56
C ILE A 283 3.68 -1.86 -18.22
N THR A 284 2.57 -1.52 -17.57
CA THR A 284 1.52 -2.46 -17.18
C THR A 284 0.20 -1.97 -17.77
N ALA A 285 -0.49 -2.83 -18.52
CA ALA A 285 -1.84 -2.56 -19.03
C ALA A 285 -2.83 -3.45 -18.27
N THR A 286 -3.90 -2.84 -17.75
CA THR A 286 -4.87 -3.49 -16.86
C THR A 286 -6.28 -3.14 -17.27
N ALA A 287 -7.21 -4.09 -17.17
CA ALA A 287 -8.63 -3.81 -17.20
C ALA A 287 -9.27 -4.20 -15.85
N ASN A 288 -10.15 -3.33 -15.33
CA ASN A 288 -11.03 -3.67 -14.22
C ASN A 288 -12.43 -3.92 -14.77
N ILE A 289 -12.93 -5.15 -14.61
CA ILE A 289 -14.24 -5.61 -15.12
C ILE A 289 -15.10 -5.94 -13.91
N LYS A 290 -16.07 -5.07 -13.57
CA LYS A 290 -16.94 -5.18 -12.39
C LYS A 290 -18.19 -6.00 -12.71
N ALA A 291 -18.49 -6.96 -11.82
CA ALA A 291 -19.69 -7.77 -11.82
C ALA A 291 -20.28 -7.80 -10.39
N GLY A 292 -21.00 -6.74 -10.01
CA GLY A 292 -21.44 -6.53 -8.63
C GLY A 292 -20.26 -6.33 -7.68
N PRO A 293 -20.15 -7.14 -6.61
CA PRO A 293 -19.01 -7.06 -5.67
C PRO A 293 -17.72 -7.70 -6.20
N LEU A 294 -17.80 -8.46 -7.31
CA LEU A 294 -16.65 -9.10 -7.95
C LEU A 294 -16.03 -8.17 -8.99
N THR A 295 -14.70 -8.06 -8.98
CA THR A 295 -13.91 -7.41 -10.03
C THR A 295 -12.93 -8.41 -10.61
N LEU A 296 -12.99 -8.64 -11.93
CA LEU A 296 -11.97 -9.38 -12.66
C LEU A 296 -10.93 -8.41 -13.20
N ILE A 297 -9.65 -8.75 -13.03
CA ILE A 297 -8.50 -7.87 -13.32
C ILE A 297 -7.50 -8.60 -14.21
N PRO A 298 -7.74 -8.71 -15.54
CA PRO A 298 -6.69 -9.12 -16.47
C PRO A 298 -5.65 -8.01 -16.61
N GLU A 299 -4.37 -8.40 -16.59
CA GLU A 299 -3.22 -7.50 -16.63
C GLU A 299 -2.08 -8.11 -17.43
N ILE A 300 -1.40 -7.29 -18.24
CA ILE A 300 -0.16 -7.64 -18.91
C ILE A 300 0.91 -6.61 -18.54
N ARG A 301 2.14 -7.08 -18.26
CA ARG A 301 3.24 -6.23 -17.82
C ARG A 301 4.51 -6.56 -18.60
N PHE A 302 5.26 -5.51 -18.93
CA PHE A 302 6.55 -5.56 -19.60
C PHE A 302 7.56 -4.75 -18.80
N ASP A 303 8.68 -5.38 -18.41
CA ASP A 303 9.78 -4.76 -17.69
C ASP A 303 11.03 -4.77 -18.55
N ASN A 304 11.81 -3.69 -18.48
CA ASN A 304 13.13 -3.60 -19.12
C ASN A 304 14.12 -2.91 -18.17
N ALA A 305 15.18 -3.63 -17.82
CA ALA A 305 16.19 -3.17 -16.90
C ALA A 305 17.50 -2.79 -17.64
N LYS A 306 18.27 -1.89 -17.03
CA LYS A 306 19.63 -1.56 -17.49
C LYS A 306 20.56 -2.78 -17.44
N ASN A 307 20.44 -3.57 -16.37
CA ASN A 307 21.25 -4.75 -16.11
C ASN A 307 20.44 -6.03 -16.38
N GLN A 308 21.12 -7.15 -16.58
CA GLN A 308 20.50 -8.47 -16.76
C GLN A 308 20.05 -9.00 -15.39
N ILE A 309 18.86 -8.61 -14.94
CA ILE A 309 18.28 -8.99 -13.65
C ILE A 309 17.14 -10.02 -13.79
N PHE A 310 16.77 -10.35 -15.01
CA PHE A 310 15.74 -11.33 -15.33
C PHE A 310 16.34 -12.58 -15.95
N THR A 311 15.56 -13.62 -16.08
CA THR A 311 15.92 -14.90 -16.68
C THR A 311 15.04 -15.14 -17.91
N ASP A 312 15.65 -15.48 -19.05
CA ASP A 312 14.93 -15.84 -20.28
C ASP A 312 14.43 -17.30 -20.27
N SER A 313 13.80 -17.73 -21.35
CA SER A 313 13.24 -19.08 -21.48
C SER A 313 14.29 -20.19 -21.46
N ASP A 314 15.52 -19.88 -21.77
CA ASP A 314 16.67 -20.83 -21.80
C ASP A 314 17.41 -20.84 -20.45
N GLY A 315 16.96 -20.05 -19.47
CA GLY A 315 17.60 -19.92 -18.16
C GLY A 315 18.79 -18.94 -18.15
N ALA A 316 19.00 -18.17 -19.23
CA ALA A 316 20.09 -17.21 -19.32
C ALA A 316 19.67 -15.82 -18.76
N PRO A 317 20.63 -15.04 -18.18
CA PRO A 317 20.35 -13.70 -17.73
C PRO A 317 19.92 -12.76 -18.87
N THR A 318 18.82 -12.02 -18.66
CA THR A 318 18.28 -11.07 -19.64
C THR A 318 17.89 -9.75 -19.00
N LYS A 319 17.68 -8.71 -19.82
CA LYS A 319 17.26 -7.37 -19.39
C LYS A 319 15.75 -7.18 -19.41
N SER A 320 15.00 -8.11 -19.97
CA SER A 320 13.56 -7.95 -20.19
C SER A 320 12.80 -9.08 -19.56
N ALA A 321 11.61 -8.76 -19.00
CA ALA A 321 10.64 -9.71 -18.53
C ALA A 321 9.26 -9.30 -18.99
N SER A 322 8.37 -10.27 -19.15
CA SER A 322 6.97 -10.01 -19.45
C SER A 322 6.07 -11.06 -18.83
N GLN A 323 4.93 -10.62 -18.30
CA GLN A 323 4.01 -11.48 -17.62
C GLN A 323 2.55 -11.13 -17.90
N PHE A 324 1.70 -12.13 -17.78
CA PHE A 324 0.26 -11.99 -17.71
C PHE A 324 -0.24 -12.35 -16.31
N VAL A 325 -1.22 -11.60 -15.82
CA VAL A 325 -1.93 -11.89 -14.58
C VAL A 325 -3.42 -11.79 -14.85
N ILE A 326 -4.21 -12.66 -14.26
CA ILE A 326 -5.65 -12.47 -14.10
C ILE A 326 -6.01 -12.68 -12.66
N ALA A 327 -6.66 -11.69 -12.05
CA ALA A 327 -7.11 -11.75 -10.66
C ALA A 327 -8.62 -11.62 -10.56
N ALA A 328 -9.16 -12.20 -9.51
CA ALA A 328 -10.56 -12.06 -9.09
C ALA A 328 -10.57 -11.51 -7.67
N VAL A 329 -11.15 -10.34 -7.49
CA VAL A 329 -11.26 -9.63 -6.20
C VAL A 329 -12.73 -9.45 -5.86
N TYR A 330 -13.16 -10.00 -4.74
CA TYR A 330 -14.50 -9.83 -4.19
C TYR A 330 -14.45 -8.94 -2.96
N ALA A 331 -15.24 -7.87 -2.92
CA ALA A 331 -15.28 -6.93 -1.80
C ALA A 331 -16.72 -6.75 -1.29
N PHE A 332 -16.88 -6.57 0.03
CA PHE A 332 -18.17 -6.42 0.72
C PHE A 332 -18.09 -5.39 1.86
#